data_e4ee4074f37ac6108919d2458a6a7259
#
_entry.id   e4ee4074f37ac6108919d2458a6a7259
#
_cell.length_a   1.000
_cell.length_b   1.000
_cell.length_c   1.000
_cell.angle_alpha   90.00
_cell.angle_beta   90.00
_cell.angle_gamma   90.00
#
_symmetry.space_group_name_H-M   'P 1'
#
loop_
_entity.id
_entity.type
_entity.pdbx_description
1 polymer ?
#
loop_
_entity_poly.entity_id
_entity_poly.type
_entity_poly.pdbx_seq_one_letter_code
_entity_poly.pdbx_strand_id
1 'polypeptide(L)'
;MTTPETSHLQIAEHRAGEATVLVLTGDITIDDGDLAFRKKVHELVEMGQVKLIVDLSGVYYIDSSGIGMLVAKAQTVRQKQGDIKLVGLTRRTQSLLAMLKLAMVFETFDDEETAVRRYS
;
A
#
# COMPACT_ATOMS: atom_id res chain seq x y z
N MET A 1 11.66 10.65 26.33
CA MET A 1 11.34 10.32 25.88
C MET A 1 11.14 10.11 24.92
N THR A 2 11.07 9.76 24.47
CA THR A 2 10.91 9.56 23.65
C THR A 2 10.21 9.50 22.88
N THR A 3 10.11 9.70 22.24
CA THR A 3 9.37 9.66 21.52
C THR A 3 9.19 8.91 20.69
N PRO A 4 8.87 8.28 20.46
CA PRO A 4 8.76 7.54 19.48
C PRO A 4 8.08 7.87 18.43
N GLU A 5 7.69 8.36 18.63
CA GLU A 5 7.12 8.66 17.83
C GLU A 5 7.41 8.89 16.69
N THR A 6 8.09 8.77 16.59
CA THR A 6 8.69 9.07 15.40
C THR A 6 8.28 8.22 14.30
N SER A 7 7.92 7.04 14.51
CA SER A 7 7.46 6.22 13.46
C SER A 7 6.02 6.55 13.17
N HIS A 8 5.78 7.12 12.06
CA HIS A 8 4.47 7.58 11.70
C HIS A 8 3.67 6.55 10.92
N LEU A 9 4.32 5.53 10.40
CA LEU A 9 3.65 4.49 9.64
C LEU A 9 3.87 3.16 10.31
N GLN A 10 2.79 2.45 10.57
CA GLN A 10 2.86 1.08 11.08
C GLN A 10 2.31 0.16 10.01
N ILE A 11 2.94 -0.99 9.86
CA ILE A 11 2.56 -1.96 8.83
C ILE A 11 2.29 -3.29 9.52
N ALA A 12 1.06 -3.77 9.42
CA ALA A 12 0.71 -5.11 9.88
C ALA A 12 0.50 -5.97 8.66
N GLU A 13 0.94 -7.20 8.74
CA GLU A 13 0.94 -8.11 7.59
C GLU A 13 0.17 -9.37 7.95
N HIS A 14 -0.68 -9.84 7.02
CA HIS A 14 -1.29 -11.16 7.17
C HIS A 14 -1.57 -11.75 5.79
N ARG A 15 -1.77 -13.06 5.75
CA ARG A 15 -2.12 -13.76 4.53
C ARG A 15 -3.63 -13.90 4.45
N ALA A 16 -4.15 -13.78 3.24
CA ALA A 16 -5.58 -13.97 2.98
C ALA A 16 -5.72 -14.62 1.61
N GLY A 17 -6.08 -15.89 1.58
CA GLY A 17 -6.12 -16.62 0.32
C GLY A 17 -4.74 -16.66 -0.31
N GLU A 18 -4.64 -16.26 -1.57
CA GLU A 18 -3.36 -16.22 -2.27
C GLU A 18 -2.64 -14.89 -2.08
N ALA A 19 -3.22 -13.97 -1.34
CA ALA A 19 -2.69 -12.61 -1.24
C ALA A 19 -1.99 -12.39 0.09
N THR A 20 -1.09 -11.41 0.10
CA THR A 20 -0.50 -10.87 1.31
C THR A 20 -1.08 -9.49 1.51
N VAL A 21 -1.66 -9.25 2.68
CA VAL A 21 -2.32 -8.00 2.99
C VAL A 21 -1.43 -7.18 3.91
N LEU A 22 -1.17 -5.94 3.52
CA LEU A 22 -0.43 -4.99 4.32
C LEU A 22 -1.40 -3.92 4.80
N VAL A 23 -1.64 -3.91 6.11
CA VAL A 23 -2.55 -2.93 6.71
C VAL A 23 -1.69 -1.78 7.23
N LEU A 24 -1.86 -0.61 6.63
CA LEU A 24 -1.04 0.54 6.96
C LEU A 24 -1.82 1.48 7.88
N THR A 25 -1.14 1.99 8.89
CA THR A 25 -1.73 2.93 9.84
C THR A 25 -0.75 4.08 10.04
N GLY A 26 -1.26 5.31 9.93
CA GLY A 26 -0.44 6.50 10.14
C GLY A 26 -0.29 7.31 8.87
N ASP A 27 0.87 7.87 8.68
CA ASP A 27 1.14 8.78 7.55
C ASP A 27 2.11 8.14 6.58
N ILE A 28 1.88 8.37 5.29
CA ILE A 28 2.81 7.94 4.26
C ILE A 28 3.40 9.19 3.62
N THR A 29 4.63 9.47 4.00
CA THR A 29 5.34 10.63 3.49
C THR A 29 6.73 10.18 3.06
N ILE A 30 7.54 11.14 2.63
CA ILE A 30 8.82 10.83 2.04
C ILE A 30 9.85 10.31 3.04
N ASP A 31 9.59 10.44 4.34
CA ASP A 31 10.59 10.03 5.33
C ASP A 31 10.44 8.58 5.75
N ASP A 32 10.31 8.33 7.06
CA ASP A 32 10.42 6.98 7.61
C ASP A 32 9.37 6.01 7.10
N GLY A 33 8.15 6.51 6.89
CA GLY A 33 7.06 5.66 6.43
C GLY A 33 7.33 5.09 5.06
N ASP A 34 7.83 5.94 4.18
CA ASP A 34 8.19 5.55 2.83
C ASP A 34 9.21 4.41 2.84
N LEU A 35 10.26 4.57 3.64
CA LEU A 35 11.32 3.56 3.70
C LEU A 35 10.81 2.23 4.23
N ALA A 36 9.99 2.26 5.29
CA ALA A 36 9.46 1.03 5.88
C ALA A 36 8.62 0.25 4.88
N PHE A 37 7.78 0.94 4.13
CA PHE A 37 6.92 0.29 3.15
C PHE A 37 7.76 -0.31 2.01
N ARG A 38 8.72 0.45 1.49
CA ARG A 38 9.56 -0.06 0.39
C ARG A 38 10.32 -1.30 0.81
N LYS A 39 10.82 -1.30 2.04
CA LYS A 39 11.57 -2.43 2.56
C LYS A 39 10.68 -3.66 2.67
N LYS A 40 9.46 -3.48 3.18
CA LYS A 40 8.53 -4.59 3.32
C LYS A 40 8.17 -5.19 1.96
N VAL A 41 7.88 -4.35 0.97
CA VAL A 41 7.55 -4.85 -0.36
C VAL A 41 8.74 -5.62 -0.94
N HIS A 42 9.94 -5.09 -0.76
CA HIS A 42 11.13 -5.77 -1.27
C HIS A 42 11.28 -7.16 -0.65
N GLU A 43 11.08 -7.27 0.66
CA GLU A 43 11.15 -8.56 1.34
C GLU A 43 10.14 -9.56 0.78
N LEU A 44 8.92 -9.10 0.55
CA LEU A 44 7.87 -9.97 0.05
C LEU A 44 8.16 -10.45 -1.37
N VAL A 45 8.65 -9.55 -2.21
CA VAL A 45 9.02 -9.90 -3.57
C VAL A 45 10.14 -10.95 -3.57
N GLU A 46 11.12 -10.79 -2.67
CA GLU A 46 12.20 -11.75 -2.54
C GLU A 46 11.70 -13.13 -2.16
N MET A 47 10.59 -13.19 -1.44
CA MET A 47 9.99 -14.45 -1.04
C MET A 47 8.98 -14.99 -2.05
N GLY A 48 8.84 -14.31 -3.18
CA GLY A 48 7.89 -14.73 -4.19
C GLY A 48 6.45 -14.36 -3.89
N GLN A 49 6.21 -13.54 -2.87
CA GLN A 49 4.87 -13.11 -2.51
C GLN A 49 4.58 -11.80 -3.22
N VAL A 50 3.97 -11.90 -4.39
CA VAL A 50 3.79 -10.76 -5.27
C VAL A 50 2.32 -10.40 -5.50
N LYS A 51 1.38 -11.10 -4.86
CA LYS A 51 -0.03 -10.74 -4.91
C LYS A 51 -0.34 -9.96 -3.65
N LEU A 52 -0.25 -8.63 -3.76
CA LEU A 52 -0.29 -7.77 -2.60
C LEU A 52 -1.57 -6.96 -2.55
N ILE A 53 -2.07 -6.74 -1.34
CA ILE A 53 -3.20 -5.86 -1.07
C ILE A 53 -2.72 -4.89 -0.01
N VAL A 54 -2.93 -3.59 -0.26
CA VAL A 54 -2.56 -2.55 0.69
C VAL A 54 -3.83 -1.89 1.20
N ASP A 55 -4.06 -1.99 2.50
CA ASP A 55 -5.22 -1.41 3.15
C ASP A 55 -4.84 -0.03 3.68
N LEU A 56 -5.46 0.99 3.14
CA LEU A 56 -5.16 2.38 3.46
C LEU A 56 -6.20 3.02 4.37
N SER A 57 -7.12 2.24 4.93
CA SER A 57 -8.19 2.82 5.75
C SER A 57 -7.68 3.49 7.01
N GLY A 58 -6.51 3.09 7.50
CA GLY A 58 -5.90 3.71 8.67
C GLY A 58 -4.85 4.77 8.34
N VAL A 59 -4.75 5.16 7.09
CA VAL A 59 -3.77 6.17 6.68
C VAL A 59 -4.44 7.53 6.76
N TYR A 60 -3.96 8.36 7.69
CA TYR A 60 -4.56 9.68 7.92
C TYR A 60 -4.06 10.69 6.91
N TYR A 61 -2.84 10.54 6.47
CA TYR A 61 -2.23 11.51 5.56
C TYR A 61 -1.31 10.80 4.59
N ILE A 62 -1.45 11.13 3.32
CA ILE A 62 -0.54 10.67 2.28
C ILE A 62 -0.36 11.83 1.32
N ASP A 63 0.87 12.14 0.97
CA ASP A 63 1.14 13.22 0.03
C ASP A 63 1.49 12.64 -1.34
N SER A 64 1.79 13.52 -2.29
CA SER A 64 2.09 13.08 -3.64
C SER A 64 3.35 12.22 -3.69
N SER A 65 4.30 12.46 -2.77
CA SER A 65 5.49 11.60 -2.69
C SER A 65 5.13 10.19 -2.27
N GLY A 66 4.21 10.06 -1.30
CA GLY A 66 3.74 8.76 -0.88
C GLY A 66 3.01 8.02 -1.98
N ILE A 67 2.15 8.74 -2.72
CA ILE A 67 1.48 8.14 -3.86
C ILE A 67 2.49 7.69 -4.91
N GLY A 68 3.49 8.52 -5.19
CA GLY A 68 4.53 8.17 -6.15
C GLY A 68 5.27 6.90 -5.74
N MET A 69 5.52 6.75 -4.45
CA MET A 69 6.17 5.55 -3.94
C MET A 69 5.27 4.32 -4.15
N LEU A 70 3.97 4.43 -3.90
CA LEU A 70 3.06 3.32 -4.16
C LEU A 70 3.08 2.92 -5.63
N VAL A 71 3.06 3.90 -6.53
CA VAL A 71 3.12 3.63 -7.96
C VAL A 71 4.42 2.92 -8.32
N ALA A 72 5.54 3.39 -7.78
CA ALA A 72 6.84 2.78 -8.08
C ALA A 72 6.90 1.33 -7.61
N LYS A 73 6.37 1.06 -6.41
CA LYS A 73 6.37 -0.31 -5.90
C LYS A 73 5.42 -1.19 -6.69
N ALA A 74 4.29 -0.66 -7.12
CA ALA A 74 3.38 -1.42 -7.96
C ALA A 74 4.06 -1.84 -9.26
N GLN A 75 4.83 -0.94 -9.86
CA GLN A 75 5.56 -1.27 -11.08
C GLN A 75 6.59 -2.36 -10.82
N THR A 76 7.30 -2.27 -9.70
CA THR A 76 8.27 -3.30 -9.33
C THR A 76 7.62 -4.68 -9.21
N VAL A 77 6.49 -4.73 -8.51
CA VAL A 77 5.79 -5.99 -8.28
C VAL A 77 5.22 -6.53 -9.60
N ARG A 78 4.70 -5.65 -10.45
CA ARG A 78 4.16 -6.07 -11.73
C ARG A 78 5.22 -6.67 -12.65
N GLN A 79 6.45 -6.20 -12.54
CA GLN A 79 7.56 -6.79 -13.31
C GLN A 79 7.86 -8.20 -12.85
N LYS A 80 7.40 -8.57 -11.66
CA LYS A 80 7.56 -9.92 -11.13
C LYS A 80 6.28 -10.73 -11.25
N GLN A 81 5.39 -10.34 -12.14
CA GLN A 81 4.15 -11.06 -12.43
C GLN A 81 3.13 -10.93 -11.30
N GLY A 82 3.24 -9.90 -10.48
CA GLY A 82 2.32 -9.65 -9.38
C GLY A 82 1.55 -8.36 -9.58
N ASP A 83 0.98 -7.86 -8.49
CA ASP A 83 0.26 -6.60 -8.51
C ASP A 83 0.09 -6.09 -7.09
N ILE A 84 -0.26 -4.82 -6.96
CA ILE A 84 -0.66 -4.21 -5.71
C ILE A 84 -2.07 -3.67 -5.92
N LYS A 85 -3.03 -4.18 -5.14
CA LYS A 85 -4.40 -3.69 -5.13
C LYS A 85 -4.61 -2.90 -3.86
N LEU A 86 -5.46 -1.89 -3.92
CA LEU A 86 -5.69 -1.00 -2.78
C LEU A 86 -7.10 -1.19 -2.24
N VAL A 87 -7.25 -1.16 -0.92
CA VAL A 87 -8.56 -1.22 -0.29
C VAL A 87 -8.67 -0.12 0.75
N GLY A 88 -9.91 0.25 1.05
CA GLY A 88 -10.19 1.16 2.15
C GLY A 88 -9.71 2.57 1.94
N LEU A 89 -9.68 3.05 0.71
CA LEU A 89 -9.20 4.40 0.45
C LEU A 89 -10.11 5.43 1.10
N THR A 90 -9.49 6.35 1.85
CA THR A 90 -10.24 7.49 2.38
C THR A 90 -10.62 8.40 1.23
N ARG A 91 -11.61 9.27 1.47
CA ARG A 91 -12.01 10.23 0.46
C ARG A 91 -10.84 11.10 0.03
N ARG A 92 -10.00 11.49 0.98
CA ARG A 92 -8.82 12.31 0.68
C ARG A 92 -7.87 11.57 -0.26
N THR A 93 -7.61 10.30 -0.01
CA THR A 93 -6.71 9.53 -0.86
C THR A 93 -7.31 9.34 -2.25
N GLN A 94 -8.62 9.09 -2.33
CA GLN A 94 -9.30 8.99 -3.63
C GLN A 94 -9.15 10.29 -4.42
N SER A 95 -9.36 11.42 -3.75
CA SER A 95 -9.26 12.72 -4.41
C SER A 95 -7.83 12.98 -4.89
N LEU A 96 -6.85 12.59 -4.09
CA LEU A 96 -5.46 12.80 -4.46
C LEU A 96 -5.10 11.97 -5.69
N LEU A 97 -5.52 10.71 -5.72
CA LEU A 97 -5.28 9.87 -6.89
C LEU A 97 -5.91 10.46 -8.15
N ALA A 98 -7.13 10.95 -8.02
CA ALA A 98 -7.83 11.55 -9.16
C ALA A 98 -7.10 12.81 -9.63
N MET A 99 -6.68 13.65 -8.68
CA MET A 99 -5.99 14.89 -9.01
C MET A 99 -4.69 14.62 -9.74
N LEU A 100 -3.97 13.57 -9.36
CA LEU A 100 -2.71 13.22 -10.00
C LEU A 100 -2.90 12.36 -11.24
N LYS A 101 -4.16 12.09 -11.61
CA LYS A 101 -4.51 11.27 -12.77
C LYS A 101 -3.98 9.84 -12.65
N LEU A 102 -4.00 9.32 -11.43
CA LEU A 102 -3.49 7.99 -11.13
C LEU A 102 -4.59 7.02 -10.73
N ALA A 103 -5.86 7.43 -10.84
CA ALA A 103 -6.97 6.59 -10.39
C ALA A 103 -7.04 5.26 -11.15
N MET A 104 -6.55 5.23 -12.38
CA MET A 104 -6.59 4.02 -13.20
C MET A 104 -5.36 3.14 -13.03
N VAL A 105 -4.37 3.60 -12.25
CA VAL A 105 -3.13 2.83 -12.08
C VAL A 105 -3.35 1.64 -11.16
N PHE A 106 -4.28 1.76 -10.20
CA PHE A 106 -4.55 0.72 -9.23
C PHE A 106 -5.98 0.22 -9.35
N GLU A 107 -6.17 -1.08 -9.17
CA GLU A 107 -7.50 -1.59 -8.87
C GLU A 107 -7.77 -1.30 -7.40
N THR A 108 -8.93 -0.73 -7.11
CA THR A 108 -9.29 -0.37 -5.73
C THR A 108 -10.60 -1.04 -5.37
N PHE A 109 -10.75 -1.38 -4.09
CA PHE A 109 -11.91 -2.09 -3.58
C PHE A 109 -12.31 -1.50 -2.24
N ASP A 110 -13.58 -1.67 -1.88
CA ASP A 110 -14.06 -1.17 -0.61
C ASP A 110 -13.56 -2.01 0.57
N ASP A 111 -13.35 -3.31 0.35
CA ASP A 111 -12.96 -4.19 1.43
C ASP A 111 -11.93 -5.20 0.98
N GLU A 112 -11.29 -5.80 1.96
CA GLU A 112 -10.22 -6.75 1.73
C GLU A 112 -10.73 -8.01 1.03
N GLU A 113 -11.89 -8.50 1.41
CA GLU A 113 -12.42 -9.74 0.89
C GLU A 113 -12.60 -9.69 -0.62
N THR A 114 -13.13 -8.59 -1.12
CA THR A 114 -13.33 -8.40 -2.55
C THR A 114 -11.99 -8.38 -3.28
N ALA A 115 -10.99 -7.72 -2.70
CA ALA A 115 -9.67 -7.66 -3.32
C ALA A 115 -9.02 -9.04 -3.35
N VAL A 116 -9.17 -9.83 -2.28
CA VAL A 116 -8.62 -11.17 -2.24
C VAL A 116 -9.23 -12.03 -3.34
N ARG A 117 -10.53 -11.93 -3.53
CA ARG A 117 -11.20 -12.71 -4.57
C ARG A 117 -10.72 -12.36 -5.96
N ARG A 118 -10.30 -11.12 -6.16
CA ARG A 118 -9.80 -10.69 -7.46
C ARG A 118 -8.49 -11.40 -7.82
N TYR A 119 -7.75 -11.85 -6.83
CA TYR A 119 -6.50 -12.59 -7.06
C TYR A 119 -6.74 -14.09 -7.29
N SER A 120 -7.93 -14.59 -7.04
CA SER A 120 -8.23 -16.02 -7.17
C SER A 120 -8.52 -16.43 -8.59
#